data_a940c80a05eac607362884467dda74d9
#
_entry.id   a940c80a05eac607362884467dda74d9
#
_cell.length_a   1.000
_cell.length_b   1.000
_cell.length_c   1.000
_cell.angle_alpha   90.00
_cell.angle_beta   90.00
_cell.angle_gamma   90.00
#
_symmetry.space_group_name_H-M   'P 1'
#
loop_
_entity.id
_entity.type
_entity.pdbx_description
1 polymer ?
#
loop_
_entity_poly.entity_id
_entity_poly.type
_entity_poly.pdbx_seq_one_letter_code
_entity_poly.pdbx_strand_id
1 'polypeptide(L)'
;MRLSGLLLLVLMSAVASEVASADSKAPIRFGLTAVVVTENLRFLDQWSHYLELKMGRKVEFVLRKSYREVMELLDSGELEFAWICGYPYIQTRKPESLQLMTVPIYRGAPRYHSYVIVHHKSQIKRFSDLKGKIFAFSDPDSNSGFLYPLALMIEKGETSGTFFRQTFFTFNHAETVLAVSEQVADGGAVDSYIWEYLAISRPEITEKTRIIKKSPSFGFPPIVSRLGGDPKMVKLMKETLENMDEDLNGKKLLARLKLDGFGHYSDELFNEIRAMVNTIRKAKPGSAMLPSEQL
;
A
#
# COMPACT_ATOMS: atom_id res chain seq x y z
N MET A 1 -21.90 88.46 -26.72
CA MET A 1 -22.17 87.10 -27.12
C MET A 1 -21.28 86.17 -26.30
N ARG A 2 -21.87 85.53 -25.31
CA ARG A 2 -21.13 84.58 -24.41
C ARG A 2 -21.65 83.17 -24.69
N LEU A 3 -20.85 82.26 -25.21
CA LEU A 3 -21.14 80.81 -25.31
C LEU A 3 -20.72 80.17 -24.02
N SER A 4 -21.71 79.64 -23.32
CA SER A 4 -21.49 78.72 -22.17
C SER A 4 -21.34 77.31 -22.69
N GLY A 5 -20.18 76.72 -22.53
CA GLY A 5 -19.92 75.32 -22.80
C GLY A 5 -20.33 74.46 -21.58
N LEU A 6 -21.26 73.54 -21.78
CA LEU A 6 -21.73 72.55 -20.78
C LEU A 6 -20.80 71.33 -20.80
N LEU A 7 -20.04 71.16 -19.74
CA LEU A 7 -19.14 70.01 -19.56
C LEU A 7 -19.92 68.87 -18.98
N LEU A 8 -20.17 67.83 -19.80
CA LEU A 8 -20.87 66.61 -19.38
C LEU A 8 -19.84 65.66 -18.78
N LEU A 9 -19.86 65.50 -17.45
CA LEU A 9 -19.03 64.54 -16.73
C LEU A 9 -19.69 63.16 -16.80
N VAL A 10 -19.13 62.23 -17.62
CA VAL A 10 -19.56 60.86 -17.66
C VAL A 10 -18.80 60.10 -16.55
N LEU A 11 -19.48 59.78 -15.46
CA LEU A 11 -18.97 58.83 -14.45
C LEU A 11 -19.05 57.42 -15.03
N MET A 12 -17.92 56.86 -15.47
CA MET A 12 -17.76 55.45 -15.71
C MET A 12 -17.60 54.71 -14.37
N SER A 13 -18.67 54.07 -13.89
CA SER A 13 -18.62 53.13 -12.79
C SER A 13 -17.89 51.85 -13.27
N ALA A 14 -16.64 51.71 -12.89
CA ALA A 14 -15.92 50.47 -13.06
C ALA A 14 -16.48 49.47 -12.06
N VAL A 15 -17.37 48.58 -12.51
CA VAL A 15 -17.73 47.36 -11.77
C VAL A 15 -16.52 46.42 -11.91
N ALA A 16 -15.67 46.49 -10.91
CA ALA A 16 -14.63 45.44 -10.74
C ALA A 16 -15.37 44.14 -10.40
N SER A 17 -15.53 43.26 -11.39
CA SER A 17 -15.87 41.87 -11.14
C SER A 17 -14.69 41.26 -10.42
N GLU A 18 -14.80 41.09 -9.09
CA GLU A 18 -13.98 40.14 -8.36
C GLU A 18 -14.30 38.77 -8.91
N VAL A 19 -13.54 38.34 -9.90
CA VAL A 19 -13.38 36.94 -10.23
C VAL A 19 -12.69 36.33 -9.02
N ALA A 20 -13.49 35.72 -8.14
CA ALA A 20 -12.94 34.89 -7.10
C ALA A 20 -12.02 33.84 -7.76
N SER A 21 -10.72 34.10 -7.68
CA SER A 21 -9.67 33.12 -7.99
C SER A 21 -9.94 31.96 -7.05
N ALA A 22 -10.61 30.95 -7.55
CA ALA A 22 -10.62 29.64 -6.89
C ALA A 22 -9.15 29.26 -6.80
N ASP A 23 -8.58 29.43 -5.62
CA ASP A 23 -7.22 29.03 -5.26
C ASP A 23 -7.17 27.51 -5.49
N SER A 24 -6.79 27.09 -6.71
CA SER A 24 -6.68 25.70 -7.09
C SER A 24 -5.43 25.16 -6.40
N LYS A 25 -5.55 24.89 -5.10
CA LYS A 25 -4.51 24.17 -4.36
C LYS A 25 -4.19 22.91 -5.14
N ALA A 26 -2.91 22.65 -5.36
CA ALA A 26 -2.46 21.42 -6.02
C ALA A 26 -3.17 20.19 -5.41
N PRO A 27 -3.50 19.16 -6.18
CA PRO A 27 -4.22 18.01 -5.68
C PRO A 27 -3.43 17.33 -4.54
N ILE A 28 -4.16 16.72 -3.61
CA ILE A 28 -3.59 15.81 -2.60
C ILE A 28 -3.19 14.55 -3.33
N ARG A 29 -1.91 14.17 -3.30
CA ARG A 29 -1.41 12.96 -3.95
C ARG A 29 -1.30 11.82 -2.94
N PHE A 30 -1.99 10.73 -3.20
CA PHE A 30 -2.07 9.56 -2.33
C PHE A 30 -1.49 8.34 -3.05
N GLY A 31 -0.33 7.86 -2.59
CA GLY A 31 0.34 6.67 -3.14
C GLY A 31 -0.39 5.37 -2.78
N LEU A 32 -0.52 4.50 -3.77
CA LEU A 32 -1.02 3.14 -3.57
C LEU A 32 0.02 2.12 -4.02
N THR A 33 0.26 1.13 -3.18
CA THR A 33 1.13 -0.01 -3.48
C THR A 33 0.29 -1.26 -3.78
N ALA A 34 0.94 -2.36 -4.13
CA ALA A 34 0.27 -3.63 -4.43
C ALA A 34 -0.38 -4.33 -3.20
N VAL A 35 -0.48 -3.65 -2.08
CA VAL A 35 -1.32 -4.06 -0.92
C VAL A 35 -2.80 -3.74 -1.14
N VAL A 36 -3.13 -3.03 -2.22
CA VAL A 36 -4.50 -2.71 -2.63
C VAL A 36 -4.81 -3.42 -3.92
N VAL A 37 -5.94 -4.12 -3.98
CA VAL A 37 -6.41 -4.70 -5.24
C VAL A 37 -6.99 -3.58 -6.11
N THR A 38 -6.23 -3.16 -7.12
CA THR A 38 -6.56 -2.02 -7.99
C THR A 38 -7.16 -2.43 -9.34
N GLU A 39 -7.74 -3.62 -9.44
CA GLU A 39 -8.25 -4.16 -10.71
C GLU A 39 -9.33 -3.31 -11.38
N ASN A 40 -9.82 -2.26 -10.70
CA ASN A 40 -10.92 -1.45 -11.20
C ASN A 40 -10.64 0.05 -11.05
N LEU A 41 -10.15 0.71 -12.12
CA LEU A 41 -9.95 2.16 -12.17
C LEU A 41 -11.20 2.94 -11.71
N ARG A 42 -12.40 2.46 -12.07
CA ARG A 42 -13.66 3.09 -11.64
C ARG A 42 -13.83 3.07 -10.11
N PHE A 43 -13.27 2.08 -9.42
CA PHE A 43 -13.28 2.07 -7.97
C PHE A 43 -12.37 3.17 -7.40
N LEU A 44 -11.18 3.34 -7.95
CA LEU A 44 -10.26 4.38 -7.54
C LEU A 44 -10.85 5.77 -7.78
N ASP A 45 -11.52 5.98 -8.91
CA ASP A 45 -12.22 7.25 -9.19
C ASP A 45 -13.32 7.53 -8.14
N GLN A 46 -14.10 6.51 -7.77
CA GLN A 46 -15.14 6.66 -6.75
C GLN A 46 -14.56 6.96 -5.36
N TRP A 47 -13.45 6.30 -5.01
CA TRP A 47 -12.79 6.54 -3.72
C TRP A 47 -12.10 7.90 -3.69
N SER A 48 -11.41 8.28 -4.77
CA SER A 48 -10.85 9.62 -4.95
C SER A 48 -11.92 10.71 -4.78
N HIS A 49 -13.06 10.56 -5.47
CA HIS A 49 -14.17 11.51 -5.37
C HIS A 49 -14.77 11.58 -3.95
N TYR A 50 -14.90 10.43 -3.27
CA TYR A 50 -15.32 10.41 -1.86
C TYR A 50 -14.38 11.21 -0.97
N LEU A 51 -13.07 10.97 -1.09
CA LEU A 51 -12.06 11.71 -0.34
C LEU A 51 -12.06 13.21 -0.70
N GLU A 52 -12.20 13.56 -1.98
CA GLU A 52 -12.29 14.94 -2.44
C GLU A 52 -13.45 15.69 -1.77
N LEU A 53 -14.64 15.11 -1.71
CA LEU A 53 -15.80 15.70 -1.04
C LEU A 53 -15.55 15.95 0.46
N LYS A 54 -14.84 15.05 1.14
CA LYS A 54 -14.53 15.18 2.57
C LYS A 54 -13.38 16.15 2.84
N MET A 55 -12.38 16.16 1.96
CA MET A 55 -11.18 17.00 2.09
C MET A 55 -11.39 18.44 1.58
N GLY A 56 -12.43 18.67 0.79
CA GLY A 56 -12.63 19.96 0.09
C GLY A 56 -11.53 20.29 -0.91
N ARG A 57 -10.82 19.28 -1.39
CA ARG A 57 -9.65 19.42 -2.28
C ARG A 57 -9.50 18.16 -3.11
N LYS A 58 -9.13 18.31 -4.39
CA LYS A 58 -8.89 17.17 -5.29
C LYS A 58 -7.92 16.17 -4.67
N VAL A 59 -8.23 14.88 -4.77
CA VAL A 59 -7.38 13.77 -4.35
C VAL A 59 -7.02 12.93 -5.56
N GLU A 60 -5.74 12.66 -5.76
CA GLU A 60 -5.23 11.85 -6.87
C GLU A 60 -4.50 10.64 -6.33
N PHE A 61 -4.98 9.44 -6.69
CA PHE A 61 -4.25 8.21 -6.41
C PHE A 61 -3.08 8.04 -7.38
N VAL A 62 -1.90 7.81 -6.81
CA VAL A 62 -0.66 7.60 -7.54
C VAL A 62 -0.24 6.15 -7.40
N LEU A 63 -0.36 5.40 -8.49
CA LEU A 63 0.06 4.00 -8.55
C LEU A 63 1.50 3.91 -9.05
N ARG A 64 2.29 3.03 -8.44
CA ARG A 64 3.64 2.72 -8.89
C ARG A 64 3.83 1.21 -8.97
N LYS A 65 4.82 0.80 -9.76
CA LYS A 65 5.11 -0.60 -10.01
C LYS A 65 5.69 -1.31 -8.78
N SER A 66 6.51 -0.63 -7.99
CA SER A 66 7.15 -1.18 -6.80
C SER A 66 6.83 -0.37 -5.55
N TYR A 67 7.00 -1.00 -4.39
CA TYR A 67 6.87 -0.31 -3.09
C TYR A 67 7.94 0.78 -2.94
N ARG A 68 9.14 0.52 -3.45
CA ARG A 68 10.25 1.48 -3.42
C ARG A 68 9.91 2.79 -4.11
N GLU A 69 9.34 2.74 -5.32
CA GLU A 69 8.93 3.95 -6.04
C GLU A 69 7.93 4.81 -5.24
N VAL A 70 7.00 4.18 -4.49
CA VAL A 70 6.07 4.92 -3.61
C VAL A 70 6.82 5.54 -2.43
N MET A 71 7.76 4.84 -1.83
CA MET A 71 8.58 5.36 -0.73
C MET A 71 9.46 6.53 -1.18
N GLU A 72 10.05 6.47 -2.35
CA GLU A 72 10.83 7.56 -2.95
C GLU A 72 10.00 8.83 -3.16
N LEU A 73 8.75 8.68 -3.63
CA LEU A 73 7.83 9.80 -3.79
C LEU A 73 7.36 10.38 -2.44
N LEU A 74 7.23 9.56 -1.39
CA LEU A 74 6.98 10.06 -0.03
C LEU A 74 8.19 10.84 0.50
N ASP A 75 9.40 10.31 0.33
CA ASP A 75 10.63 10.92 0.80
C ASP A 75 10.96 12.23 0.06
N SER A 76 10.66 12.32 -1.24
CA SER A 76 10.80 13.53 -2.04
C SER A 76 9.74 14.59 -1.75
N GLY A 77 8.65 14.21 -1.05
CA GLY A 77 7.51 15.08 -0.76
C GLY A 77 6.54 15.23 -1.92
N GLU A 78 6.64 14.38 -2.93
CA GLU A 78 5.69 14.31 -4.03
C GLU A 78 4.38 13.61 -3.67
N LEU A 79 4.34 12.89 -2.55
CA LEU A 79 3.13 12.32 -1.96
C LEU A 79 2.91 12.88 -0.56
N GLU A 80 1.67 13.24 -0.25
CA GLU A 80 1.24 13.60 1.11
C GLU A 80 0.91 12.36 1.94
N PHE A 81 0.32 11.36 1.32
CA PHE A 81 -0.16 10.12 1.94
C PHE A 81 0.20 8.90 1.11
N ALA A 82 0.31 7.75 1.76
CA ALA A 82 0.37 6.49 1.04
C ALA A 82 -0.15 5.31 1.87
N TRP A 83 -0.68 4.30 1.19
CA TRP A 83 -0.96 2.99 1.76
C TRP A 83 0.19 2.07 1.39
N ILE A 84 1.00 1.71 2.38
CA ILE A 84 2.27 1.00 2.21
C ILE A 84 2.30 -0.30 3.01
N CYS A 85 3.25 -1.17 2.69
CA CYS A 85 3.50 -2.37 3.48
C CYS A 85 4.17 -2.04 4.83
N GLY A 86 3.96 -2.88 5.85
CA GLY A 86 4.58 -2.71 7.16
C GLY A 86 6.11 -2.82 7.15
N TYR A 87 6.70 -3.54 6.20
CA TYR A 87 8.16 -3.65 6.11
C TYR A 87 8.84 -2.35 5.67
N PRO A 88 8.49 -1.69 4.55
CA PRO A 88 9.03 -0.37 4.23
C PRO A 88 8.70 0.68 5.30
N TYR A 89 7.55 0.59 5.98
CA TYR A 89 7.23 1.49 7.09
C TYR A 89 8.26 1.43 8.20
N ILE A 90 8.65 0.22 8.66
CA ILE A 90 9.64 0.07 9.74
C ILE A 90 11.08 0.27 9.28
N GLN A 91 11.35 0.20 7.96
CA GLN A 91 12.69 0.35 7.39
C GLN A 91 13.04 1.77 6.96
N THR A 92 12.09 2.69 7.03
CA THR A 92 12.39 4.08 6.64
C THR A 92 13.68 4.56 7.31
N ARG A 93 14.62 5.05 6.48
CA ARG A 93 15.93 5.52 6.94
C ARG A 93 15.84 6.72 7.87
N LYS A 94 14.72 7.40 7.83
CA LYS A 94 14.38 8.55 8.67
C LYS A 94 13.08 8.20 9.41
N PRO A 95 13.12 7.56 10.59
CA PRO A 95 11.91 7.23 11.35
C PRO A 95 10.99 8.42 11.57
N GLU A 96 11.57 9.61 11.58
CA GLU A 96 10.90 10.92 11.69
C GLU A 96 10.34 11.44 10.36
N SER A 97 10.45 10.72 9.22
CA SER A 97 9.92 11.19 7.94
C SER A 97 8.48 10.78 7.69
N LEU A 98 7.98 9.76 8.39
CA LEU A 98 6.63 9.23 8.24
C LEU A 98 5.86 9.24 9.56
N GLN A 99 4.59 9.53 9.47
CA GLN A 99 3.63 9.42 10.56
C GLN A 99 2.64 8.30 10.24
N LEU A 100 2.49 7.33 11.16
CA LEU A 100 1.40 6.36 11.14
C LEU A 100 0.07 7.11 11.31
N MET A 101 -0.81 7.00 10.34
CA MET A 101 -2.12 7.64 10.40
C MET A 101 -3.18 6.69 10.91
N THR A 102 -3.43 5.64 10.15
CA THR A 102 -4.47 4.66 10.44
C THR A 102 -4.12 3.32 9.81
N VAL A 103 -4.75 2.26 10.30
CA VAL A 103 -4.54 0.90 9.81
C VAL A 103 -5.88 0.28 9.45
N PRO A 104 -5.99 -0.36 8.27
CA PRO A 104 -7.21 -1.09 7.91
C PRO A 104 -7.55 -2.18 8.91
N ILE A 105 -8.84 -2.38 9.13
CA ILE A 105 -9.41 -3.46 9.92
C ILE A 105 -9.98 -4.50 8.94
N TYR A 106 -9.48 -5.71 9.03
CA TYR A 106 -9.89 -6.82 8.19
C TYR A 106 -10.31 -8.00 9.06
N ARG A 107 -11.57 -8.46 8.91
CA ARG A 107 -12.15 -9.53 9.75
C ARG A 107 -12.02 -9.26 11.25
N GLY A 108 -12.33 -8.04 11.64
CA GLY A 108 -12.33 -7.58 13.03
C GLY A 108 -10.95 -7.31 13.63
N ALA A 109 -9.86 -7.35 12.86
CA ALA A 109 -8.52 -7.12 13.36
C ALA A 109 -7.64 -6.31 12.40
N PRO A 110 -6.69 -5.48 12.89
CA PRO A 110 -5.71 -4.78 12.07
C PRO A 110 -4.54 -5.70 11.71
N ARG A 111 -4.83 -6.94 11.29
CA ARG A 111 -3.81 -7.97 11.15
C ARG A 111 -4.02 -8.84 9.91
N TYR A 112 -2.91 -9.35 9.38
CA TYR A 112 -2.86 -10.25 8.24
C TYR A 112 -1.74 -11.28 8.36
N HIS A 113 -1.59 -12.15 7.37
CA HIS A 113 -0.56 -13.19 7.31
C HIS A 113 0.17 -13.20 5.97
N SER A 114 1.34 -13.80 5.95
CA SER A 114 1.93 -14.29 4.71
C SER A 114 1.41 -15.70 4.42
N TYR A 115 0.97 -15.94 3.19
CA TYR A 115 0.66 -17.28 2.69
C TYR A 115 1.75 -17.71 1.71
N VAL A 116 2.37 -18.88 1.98
CA VAL A 116 3.16 -19.56 0.96
C VAL A 116 2.21 -20.51 0.22
N ILE A 117 2.11 -20.31 -1.08
CA ILE A 117 1.17 -21.04 -1.94
C ILE A 117 1.93 -21.87 -2.98
N VAL A 118 1.29 -22.96 -3.40
CA VAL A 118 1.71 -23.82 -4.51
C VAL A 118 0.52 -24.16 -5.38
N HIS A 119 0.74 -24.67 -6.59
CA HIS A 119 -0.35 -25.18 -7.42
C HIS A 119 -1.09 -26.32 -6.72
N HIS A 120 -2.43 -26.36 -6.79
CA HIS A 120 -3.25 -27.33 -6.05
C HIS A 120 -2.91 -28.80 -6.35
N LYS A 121 -2.46 -29.12 -7.57
CA LYS A 121 -2.01 -30.47 -7.99
C LYS A 121 -0.55 -30.78 -7.63
N SER A 122 0.21 -29.81 -7.10
CA SER A 122 1.62 -30.01 -6.72
C SER A 122 1.75 -31.02 -5.59
N GLN A 123 2.83 -31.83 -5.60
CA GLN A 123 3.18 -32.74 -4.51
C GLN A 123 3.92 -32.05 -3.35
N ILE A 124 4.24 -30.76 -3.47
CA ILE A 124 4.90 -29.93 -2.44
C ILE A 124 3.94 -29.74 -1.27
N LYS A 125 4.27 -30.21 -0.08
CA LYS A 125 3.39 -30.17 1.12
C LYS A 125 3.86 -29.14 2.16
N ARG A 126 5.13 -28.80 2.19
CA ARG A 126 5.75 -27.92 3.18
C ARG A 126 6.82 -27.05 2.53
N PHE A 127 7.20 -25.97 3.19
CA PHE A 127 8.17 -25.01 2.66
C PHE A 127 9.51 -25.65 2.27
N SER A 128 9.99 -26.65 3.04
CA SER A 128 11.25 -27.35 2.70
C SER A 128 11.23 -28.08 1.35
N ASP A 129 10.05 -28.47 0.87
CA ASP A 129 9.91 -29.19 -0.40
C ASP A 129 10.08 -28.26 -1.61
N LEU A 130 10.13 -26.94 -1.37
CA LEU A 130 10.42 -25.91 -2.38
C LEU A 130 11.93 -25.80 -2.68
N LYS A 131 12.80 -26.51 -1.98
CA LYS A 131 14.25 -26.51 -2.27
C LYS A 131 14.49 -27.00 -3.70
N GLY A 132 15.31 -26.25 -4.45
CA GLY A 132 15.60 -26.54 -5.85
C GLY A 132 14.44 -26.23 -6.84
N LYS A 133 13.39 -25.53 -6.39
CA LYS A 133 12.22 -25.15 -7.19
C LYS A 133 12.30 -23.69 -7.67
N ILE A 134 11.39 -23.33 -8.57
CA ILE A 134 11.19 -21.92 -8.98
C ILE A 134 10.24 -21.26 -8.00
N PHE A 135 10.61 -20.10 -7.47
CA PHE A 135 9.79 -19.38 -6.50
C PHE A 135 9.52 -17.92 -6.91
N ALA A 136 8.27 -17.51 -6.85
CA ALA A 136 7.84 -16.15 -7.11
C ALA A 136 7.73 -15.35 -5.80
N PHE A 137 8.47 -14.27 -5.69
CA PHE A 137 8.31 -13.24 -4.67
C PHE A 137 7.40 -12.13 -5.20
N SER A 138 6.67 -11.46 -4.30
CA SER A 138 5.77 -10.37 -4.73
C SER A 138 6.52 -9.07 -4.98
N ASP A 139 7.32 -8.60 -4.02
CA ASP A 139 8.10 -7.35 -4.12
C ASP A 139 9.28 -7.41 -3.14
N PRO A 140 10.47 -6.89 -3.48
CA PRO A 140 11.64 -6.89 -2.59
C PRO A 140 11.40 -6.25 -1.22
N ASP A 141 10.50 -5.26 -1.17
CA ASP A 141 10.15 -4.54 0.06
C ASP A 141 8.83 -5.06 0.69
N SER A 142 8.34 -6.25 0.26
CA SER A 142 7.15 -6.87 0.85
C SER A 142 7.49 -7.67 2.10
N ASN A 143 6.74 -7.42 3.19
CA ASN A 143 6.81 -8.24 4.40
C ASN A 143 6.36 -9.68 4.12
N SER A 144 5.16 -9.86 3.55
CA SER A 144 4.57 -11.18 3.32
C SER A 144 5.11 -11.88 2.08
N GLY A 145 5.41 -11.12 1.02
CA GLY A 145 5.84 -11.68 -0.27
C GLY A 145 7.34 -11.89 -0.40
N PHE A 146 8.15 -11.40 0.54
CA PHE A 146 9.61 -11.54 0.50
C PHE A 146 10.25 -11.77 1.86
N LEU A 147 10.03 -10.86 2.84
CA LEU A 147 10.74 -10.90 4.12
C LEU A 147 10.44 -12.18 4.90
N TYR A 148 9.19 -12.61 4.97
CA TYR A 148 8.81 -13.82 5.67
C TYR A 148 9.40 -15.11 5.05
N PRO A 149 9.29 -15.36 3.72
CA PRO A 149 10.01 -16.48 3.11
C PRO A 149 11.53 -16.42 3.31
N LEU A 150 12.13 -15.21 3.28
CA LEU A 150 13.55 -15.04 3.58
C LEU A 150 13.89 -15.48 5.02
N ALA A 151 13.07 -15.12 6.00
CA ALA A 151 13.23 -15.56 7.38
C ALA A 151 13.19 -17.10 7.49
N LEU A 152 12.24 -17.75 6.81
CA LEU A 152 12.15 -19.23 6.79
C LEU A 152 13.39 -19.90 6.19
N MET A 153 14.04 -19.29 5.21
CA MET A 153 15.30 -19.81 4.64
C MET A 153 16.46 -19.63 5.62
N ILE A 154 16.56 -18.44 6.20
CA ILE A 154 17.62 -18.09 7.15
C ILE A 154 17.59 -18.97 8.40
N GLU A 155 16.40 -19.29 8.94
CA GLU A 155 16.23 -20.24 10.04
C GLU A 155 16.83 -21.63 9.73
N LYS A 156 16.98 -21.96 8.45
CA LYS A 156 17.62 -23.21 7.96
C LYS A 156 19.06 -23.03 7.54
N GLY A 157 19.68 -21.86 7.75
CA GLY A 157 21.02 -21.57 7.28
C GLY A 157 21.15 -21.40 5.77
N GLU A 158 20.05 -21.19 5.07
CA GLU A 158 19.98 -21.06 3.60
C GLU A 158 19.84 -19.60 3.15
N THR A 159 20.14 -19.35 1.88
CA THR A 159 19.81 -18.09 1.18
C THR A 159 18.83 -18.39 0.05
N SER A 160 18.24 -17.35 -0.58
CA SER A 160 17.39 -17.58 -1.75
C SER A 160 18.14 -18.29 -2.88
N GLY A 161 19.42 -17.93 -3.11
CA GLY A 161 20.26 -18.55 -4.14
C GLY A 161 20.72 -19.98 -3.86
N THR A 162 20.78 -20.40 -2.56
CA THR A 162 21.10 -21.78 -2.20
C THR A 162 19.87 -22.65 -2.02
N PHE A 163 18.73 -22.04 -1.70
CA PHE A 163 17.49 -22.78 -1.44
C PHE A 163 16.69 -23.00 -2.71
N PHE A 164 16.43 -21.96 -3.50
CA PHE A 164 15.66 -22.06 -4.74
C PHE A 164 16.58 -22.30 -5.95
N ARG A 165 16.05 -22.97 -6.96
CA ARG A 165 16.73 -23.08 -8.27
C ARG A 165 16.74 -21.72 -9.00
N GLN A 166 15.61 -21.01 -8.90
CA GLN A 166 15.41 -19.70 -9.53
C GLN A 166 14.37 -18.93 -8.75
N THR A 167 14.53 -17.61 -8.68
CA THR A 167 13.55 -16.70 -8.12
C THR A 167 13.32 -15.52 -9.06
N PHE A 168 12.14 -14.92 -8.95
CA PHE A 168 11.80 -13.67 -9.62
C PHE A 168 10.79 -12.88 -8.80
N PHE A 169 10.70 -11.58 -9.06
CA PHE A 169 9.72 -10.69 -8.47
C PHE A 169 8.61 -10.37 -9.47
N THR A 170 7.37 -10.46 -9.03
CA THR A 170 6.19 -10.13 -9.83
C THR A 170 5.77 -8.67 -9.66
N PHE A 171 6.25 -8.01 -8.60
CA PHE A 171 5.89 -6.67 -8.14
C PHE A 171 4.39 -6.50 -7.82
N ASN A 172 3.67 -7.62 -7.68
CA ASN A 172 2.25 -7.63 -7.36
C ASN A 172 1.82 -8.98 -6.76
N HIS A 173 1.05 -8.97 -5.67
CA HIS A 173 0.58 -10.20 -5.02
C HIS A 173 -0.38 -11.00 -5.90
N ALA A 174 -1.26 -10.34 -6.67
CA ALA A 174 -2.17 -11.02 -7.59
C ALA A 174 -1.41 -11.72 -8.72
N GLU A 175 -0.36 -11.09 -9.25
CA GLU A 175 0.53 -11.68 -10.25
C GLU A 175 1.33 -12.87 -9.69
N THR A 176 1.69 -12.85 -8.39
CA THR A 176 2.30 -14.02 -7.74
C THR A 176 1.31 -15.20 -7.69
N VAL A 177 0.04 -14.94 -7.33
CA VAL A 177 -1.01 -15.97 -7.35
C VAL A 177 -1.18 -16.52 -8.76
N LEU A 178 -1.24 -15.66 -9.77
CA LEU A 178 -1.37 -16.05 -11.18
C LEU A 178 -0.16 -16.90 -11.62
N ALA A 179 1.07 -16.49 -11.31
CA ALA A 179 2.28 -17.24 -11.67
C ALA A 179 2.28 -18.66 -11.10
N VAL A 180 1.77 -18.84 -9.87
CA VAL A 180 1.64 -20.16 -9.26
C VAL A 180 0.46 -20.94 -9.86
N SER A 181 -0.67 -20.29 -10.13
CA SER A 181 -1.85 -20.93 -10.70
C SER A 181 -1.60 -21.46 -12.13
N GLU A 182 -0.74 -20.75 -12.88
CA GLU A 182 -0.34 -21.13 -14.25
C GLU A 182 0.98 -21.93 -14.29
N GLN A 183 1.50 -22.35 -13.11
CA GLN A 183 2.72 -23.16 -12.97
C GLN A 183 3.98 -22.51 -13.58
N VAL A 184 4.02 -21.18 -13.71
CA VAL A 184 5.23 -20.42 -14.04
C VAL A 184 6.22 -20.48 -12.87
N ALA A 185 5.69 -20.57 -11.64
CA ALA A 185 6.45 -20.83 -10.43
C ALA A 185 5.89 -22.08 -9.74
N ASP A 186 6.79 -22.87 -9.11
CA ASP A 186 6.41 -24.04 -8.28
C ASP A 186 5.75 -23.60 -6.96
N GLY A 187 6.10 -22.40 -6.48
CA GLY A 187 5.51 -21.77 -5.30
C GLY A 187 5.71 -20.27 -5.30
N GLY A 188 5.01 -19.60 -4.41
CA GLY A 188 5.12 -18.15 -4.21
C GLY A 188 4.69 -17.73 -2.82
N ALA A 189 4.99 -16.49 -2.44
CA ALA A 189 4.56 -15.91 -1.17
C ALA A 189 3.73 -14.64 -1.41
N VAL A 190 2.59 -14.57 -0.72
CA VAL A 190 1.60 -13.52 -0.95
C VAL A 190 1.01 -13.00 0.37
N ASP A 191 0.44 -11.82 0.30
CA ASP A 191 -0.41 -11.25 1.34
C ASP A 191 -1.72 -12.06 1.44
N SER A 192 -2.09 -12.45 2.66
CA SER A 192 -3.30 -13.24 2.90
C SER A 192 -4.57 -12.49 2.52
N TYR A 193 -4.62 -11.18 2.79
CA TYR A 193 -5.77 -10.35 2.41
C TYR A 193 -5.95 -10.33 0.89
N ILE A 194 -4.86 -10.17 0.13
CA ILE A 194 -4.95 -10.18 -1.34
C ILE A 194 -5.37 -11.55 -1.86
N TRP A 195 -4.80 -12.64 -1.33
CA TRP A 195 -5.19 -13.99 -1.74
C TRP A 195 -6.67 -14.27 -1.44
N GLU A 196 -7.14 -13.89 -0.24
CA GLU A 196 -8.54 -14.08 0.18
C GLU A 196 -9.50 -13.15 -0.58
N TYR A 197 -9.08 -11.94 -0.92
CA TYR A 197 -9.83 -11.06 -1.83
C TYR A 197 -9.99 -11.69 -3.21
N LEU A 198 -8.89 -12.22 -3.77
CA LEU A 198 -8.91 -12.91 -5.06
C LEU A 198 -9.74 -14.19 -5.03
N ALA A 199 -9.81 -14.88 -3.90
CA ALA A 199 -10.67 -16.06 -3.75
C ALA A 199 -12.18 -15.72 -3.89
N ILE A 200 -12.55 -14.46 -3.72
CA ILE A 200 -13.92 -13.97 -3.94
C ILE A 200 -14.08 -13.36 -5.33
N SER A 201 -13.10 -12.56 -5.78
CA SER A 201 -13.22 -11.77 -7.02
C SER A 201 -12.73 -12.51 -8.27
N ARG A 202 -11.77 -13.43 -8.09
CA ARG A 202 -11.14 -14.22 -9.16
C ARG A 202 -10.88 -15.67 -8.71
N PRO A 203 -11.94 -16.42 -8.34
CA PRO A 203 -11.81 -17.80 -7.84
C PRO A 203 -11.09 -18.72 -8.82
N GLU A 204 -11.19 -18.47 -10.12
CA GLU A 204 -10.58 -19.27 -11.19
C GLU A 204 -9.03 -19.35 -11.10
N ILE A 205 -8.37 -18.36 -10.44
CA ILE A 205 -6.92 -18.43 -10.21
C ILE A 205 -6.59 -18.99 -8.83
N THR A 206 -7.36 -18.66 -7.79
CA THR A 206 -7.08 -19.12 -6.42
C THR A 206 -7.41 -20.58 -6.21
N GLU A 207 -8.47 -21.13 -6.84
CA GLU A 207 -8.83 -22.54 -6.81
C GLU A 207 -7.75 -23.46 -7.39
N LYS A 208 -6.90 -22.91 -8.29
CA LYS A 208 -5.72 -23.60 -8.81
C LYS A 208 -4.54 -23.59 -7.84
N THR A 209 -4.65 -22.90 -6.72
CA THR A 209 -3.60 -22.81 -5.69
C THR A 209 -4.03 -23.41 -4.37
N ARG A 210 -3.07 -23.70 -3.51
CA ARG A 210 -3.32 -24.07 -2.11
C ARG A 210 -2.21 -23.53 -1.21
N ILE A 211 -2.58 -23.21 0.02
CA ILE A 211 -1.67 -22.70 1.05
C ILE A 211 -0.95 -23.90 1.69
N ILE A 212 0.39 -23.84 1.74
CA ILE A 212 1.23 -24.85 2.40
C ILE A 212 1.85 -24.33 3.69
N LYS A 213 1.88 -23.00 3.87
CA LYS A 213 2.39 -22.38 5.09
C LYS A 213 1.68 -21.04 5.30
N LYS A 214 1.25 -20.82 6.53
CA LYS A 214 0.74 -19.56 7.04
C LYS A 214 1.73 -19.02 8.07
N SER A 215 2.03 -17.72 8.01
CA SER A 215 2.91 -17.05 8.97
C SER A 215 2.20 -16.82 10.33
N PRO A 216 2.95 -16.42 11.37
CA PRO A 216 2.37 -15.65 12.46
C PRO A 216 1.61 -14.43 11.94
N SER A 217 0.80 -13.82 12.79
CA SER A 217 0.04 -12.62 12.47
C SER A 217 0.95 -11.39 12.45
N PHE A 218 0.83 -10.54 11.42
CA PHE A 218 1.53 -9.27 11.29
C PHE A 218 0.55 -8.10 11.34
N GLY A 219 1.02 -6.92 11.73
CA GLY A 219 0.25 -5.68 11.57
C GLY A 219 -0.11 -5.44 10.11
N PHE A 220 -1.39 -5.12 9.87
CA PHE A 220 -1.90 -4.88 8.51
C PHE A 220 -1.16 -3.69 7.88
N PRO A 221 -0.96 -3.67 6.54
CA PRO A 221 -0.35 -2.57 5.82
C PRO A 221 -0.94 -1.21 6.19
N PRO A 222 -0.15 -0.25 6.71
CA PRO A 222 -0.66 1.00 7.23
C PRO A 222 -0.88 2.06 6.15
N ILE A 223 -1.75 3.03 6.46
CA ILE A 223 -1.76 4.32 5.79
C ILE A 223 -0.89 5.28 6.59
N VAL A 224 0.02 5.94 5.89
CA VAL A 224 0.98 6.89 6.45
C VAL A 224 0.86 8.25 5.80
N SER A 225 1.30 9.28 6.50
CA SER A 225 1.57 10.60 5.94
C SER A 225 3.05 10.93 6.03
N ARG A 226 3.52 11.80 5.13
CA ARG A 226 4.82 12.43 5.26
C ARG A 226 4.82 13.38 6.46
N LEU A 227 5.89 13.39 7.26
CA LEU A 227 6.11 14.42 8.28
C LEU A 227 6.42 15.77 7.63
N GLY A 228 5.98 16.85 8.28
CA GLY A 228 6.10 18.22 7.74
C GLY A 228 5.01 18.60 6.74
N GLY A 229 4.01 17.76 6.52
CA GLY A 229 2.77 18.12 5.84
C GLY A 229 1.88 19.04 6.67
N ASP A 230 0.82 19.61 6.06
CA ASP A 230 -0.16 20.42 6.78
C ASP A 230 -0.88 19.59 7.86
N PRO A 231 -0.71 19.90 9.16
CA PRO A 231 -1.30 19.10 10.25
C PRO A 231 -2.84 19.04 10.20
N LYS A 232 -3.48 20.10 9.67
CA LYS A 232 -4.95 20.14 9.52
C LYS A 232 -5.40 19.14 8.45
N MET A 233 -4.67 19.09 7.34
CA MET A 233 -4.94 18.15 6.25
C MET A 233 -4.70 16.71 6.69
N VAL A 234 -3.61 16.43 7.42
CA VAL A 234 -3.29 15.11 7.96
C VAL A 234 -4.38 14.65 8.92
N LYS A 235 -4.80 15.52 9.85
CA LYS A 235 -5.89 15.22 10.79
C LYS A 235 -7.20 14.92 10.07
N LEU A 236 -7.59 15.78 9.12
CA LEU A 236 -8.83 15.62 8.37
C LEU A 236 -8.84 14.34 7.53
N MET A 237 -7.73 13.99 6.86
CA MET A 237 -7.62 12.73 6.11
C MET A 237 -7.75 11.52 7.04
N LYS A 238 -7.08 11.56 8.19
CA LYS A 238 -7.17 10.50 9.20
C LYS A 238 -8.62 10.30 9.67
N GLU A 239 -9.28 11.37 10.11
CA GLU A 239 -10.67 11.33 10.55
C GLU A 239 -11.63 10.87 9.44
N THR A 240 -11.37 11.30 8.19
CA THR A 240 -12.14 10.86 7.04
C THR A 240 -12.06 9.35 6.81
N LEU A 241 -10.86 8.77 6.92
CA LEU A 241 -10.66 7.33 6.76
C LEU A 241 -11.26 6.55 7.93
N GLU A 242 -11.01 7.00 9.16
CA GLU A 242 -11.48 6.32 10.38
C GLU A 242 -13.01 6.32 10.50
N ASN A 243 -13.71 7.32 9.94
CA ASN A 243 -15.18 7.42 9.96
C ASN A 243 -15.83 6.92 8.65
N MET A 244 -15.11 6.21 7.78
CA MET A 244 -15.70 5.66 6.56
C MET A 244 -16.84 4.67 6.82
N ASP A 245 -16.78 3.96 7.93
CA ASP A 245 -17.81 2.99 8.34
C ASP A 245 -19.07 3.64 8.95
N GLU A 246 -19.05 4.95 9.21
CA GLU A 246 -20.23 5.72 9.65
C GLU A 246 -20.99 6.32 8.46
N ASP A 247 -20.35 6.47 7.31
CA ASP A 247 -20.90 7.08 6.09
C ASP A 247 -21.41 6.02 5.09
N LEU A 248 -22.58 6.22 4.48
CA LEU A 248 -23.16 5.27 3.53
C LEU A 248 -22.27 5.03 2.30
N ASN A 249 -21.61 6.07 1.79
CA ASN A 249 -20.71 5.93 0.64
C ASN A 249 -19.37 5.31 1.08
N GLY A 250 -18.87 5.69 2.26
CA GLY A 250 -17.72 5.05 2.88
C GLY A 250 -17.92 3.55 3.07
N LYS A 251 -19.08 3.12 3.63
CA LYS A 251 -19.46 1.69 3.77
C LYS A 251 -19.43 0.94 2.44
N LYS A 252 -19.94 1.55 1.36
CA LYS A 252 -19.90 0.92 0.02
C LYS A 252 -18.47 0.73 -0.49
N LEU A 253 -17.59 1.68 -0.23
CA LEU A 253 -16.18 1.60 -0.60
C LEU A 253 -15.45 0.53 0.23
N LEU A 254 -15.66 0.52 1.55
CA LEU A 254 -15.13 -0.50 2.46
C LEU A 254 -15.57 -1.92 2.06
N ALA A 255 -16.85 -2.09 1.73
CA ALA A 255 -17.37 -3.38 1.27
C ALA A 255 -16.68 -3.88 -0.01
N ARG A 256 -16.30 -2.97 -0.91
CA ARG A 256 -15.53 -3.31 -2.13
C ARG A 256 -14.09 -3.70 -1.80
N LEU A 257 -13.47 -3.02 -0.85
CA LEU A 257 -12.15 -3.39 -0.30
C LEU A 257 -12.21 -4.63 0.60
N LYS A 258 -13.42 -5.13 0.96
CA LYS A 258 -13.59 -6.20 1.96
C LYS A 258 -12.98 -5.85 3.31
N LEU A 259 -12.97 -4.58 3.67
CA LEU A 259 -12.51 -4.07 4.96
C LEU A 259 -13.70 -3.72 5.85
N ASP A 260 -13.50 -3.86 7.16
CA ASP A 260 -14.50 -3.48 8.17
C ASP A 260 -14.43 -1.97 8.47
N GLY A 261 -13.25 -1.34 8.27
CA GLY A 261 -13.00 0.06 8.53
C GLY A 261 -11.50 0.35 8.59
N PHE A 262 -11.19 1.50 9.18
CA PHE A 262 -9.83 1.92 9.53
C PHE A 262 -9.79 2.32 11.00
N GLY A 263 -8.68 2.07 11.67
CA GLY A 263 -8.56 2.39 13.09
C GLY A 263 -7.18 2.93 13.47
N HIS A 264 -7.14 3.63 14.61
CA HIS A 264 -5.90 4.12 15.18
C HIS A 264 -5.21 3.03 16.01
N TYR A 265 -3.94 2.78 15.72
CA TYR A 265 -3.12 1.80 16.42
C TYR A 265 -1.74 2.39 16.72
N SER A 266 -1.08 1.86 17.74
CA SER A 266 0.30 2.22 18.05
C SER A 266 1.28 1.55 17.09
N ASP A 267 2.47 2.11 16.98
CA ASP A 267 3.59 1.59 16.21
C ASP A 267 4.03 0.17 16.65
N GLU A 268 3.68 -0.24 17.87
CA GLU A 268 3.91 -1.59 18.39
C GLU A 268 3.22 -2.69 17.58
N LEU A 269 2.17 -2.35 16.81
CA LEU A 269 1.51 -3.25 15.88
C LEU A 269 2.48 -3.93 14.89
N PHE A 270 3.63 -3.31 14.64
CA PHE A 270 4.65 -3.78 13.69
C PHE A 270 5.87 -4.44 14.37
N ASN A 271 5.81 -4.73 15.68
CA ASN A 271 6.93 -5.32 16.43
C ASN A 271 7.32 -6.71 15.92
N GLU A 272 6.37 -7.52 15.45
CA GLU A 272 6.66 -8.83 14.86
C GLU A 272 7.52 -8.70 13.59
N ILE A 273 7.25 -7.68 12.76
CA ILE A 273 8.05 -7.41 11.56
C ILE A 273 9.44 -6.93 11.96
N ARG A 274 9.56 -6.04 12.96
CA ARG A 274 10.87 -5.60 13.51
C ARG A 274 11.70 -6.75 14.07
N ALA A 275 11.06 -7.64 14.84
CA ALA A 275 11.72 -8.82 15.38
C ALA A 275 12.26 -9.73 14.28
N MET A 276 11.49 -9.94 13.21
CA MET A 276 11.89 -10.73 12.05
C MET A 276 13.07 -10.09 11.31
N VAL A 277 13.04 -8.78 11.04
CA VAL A 277 14.16 -8.04 10.45
C VAL A 277 15.43 -8.17 11.30
N ASN A 278 15.31 -8.00 12.61
CA ASN A 278 16.45 -8.13 13.53
C ASN A 278 17.04 -9.55 13.54
N THR A 279 16.20 -10.57 13.45
CA THR A 279 16.63 -11.98 13.35
C THR A 279 17.42 -12.23 12.06
N ILE A 280 16.91 -11.71 10.93
CA ILE A 280 17.56 -11.82 9.62
C ILE A 280 18.92 -11.13 9.66
N ARG A 281 19.02 -9.91 10.18
CA ARG A 281 20.27 -9.15 10.28
C ARG A 281 21.32 -9.83 11.17
N LYS A 282 20.91 -10.45 12.28
CA LYS A 282 21.81 -11.17 13.20
C LYS A 282 22.35 -12.46 12.60
N ALA A 283 21.57 -13.18 11.82
CA ALA A 283 21.94 -14.47 11.27
C ALA A 283 23.01 -14.37 10.17
N LYS A 284 23.13 -13.23 9.49
CA LYS A 284 24.10 -13.00 8.42
C LYS A 284 24.64 -11.56 8.41
N PRO A 285 25.58 -11.22 9.31
CA PRO A 285 26.33 -9.98 9.17
C PRO A 285 27.08 -9.99 7.82
N GLY A 286 26.66 -9.16 6.87
CA GLY A 286 27.36 -8.92 5.59
C GLY A 286 26.96 -9.77 4.39
N SER A 287 26.05 -10.76 4.47
CA SER A 287 25.69 -11.62 3.32
C SER A 287 24.24 -11.61 2.88
N ALA A 288 23.33 -11.07 3.69
CA ALA A 288 21.97 -10.76 3.29
C ALA A 288 21.78 -9.25 3.43
N MET A 289 22.35 -8.48 2.50
CA MET A 289 21.86 -7.12 2.30
C MET A 289 20.40 -7.27 1.92
N LEU A 290 19.52 -6.81 2.81
CA LEU A 290 18.12 -6.65 2.47
C LEU A 290 18.06 -5.72 1.26
N PRO A 291 17.16 -5.91 0.29
CA PRO A 291 17.15 -5.14 -0.95
C PRO A 291 17.18 -3.62 -0.75
N SER A 292 16.66 -3.12 0.37
CA SER A 292 16.73 -1.72 0.79
C SER A 292 18.13 -1.26 1.24
N GLU A 293 19.07 -2.18 1.46
CA GLU A 293 20.45 -1.89 1.90
C GLU A 293 21.46 -1.96 0.74
N GLN A 294 21.01 -2.32 -0.47
CA GLN A 294 21.85 -2.46 -1.66
C GLN A 294 21.99 -1.18 -2.51
N LEU A 295 21.42 -0.05 -2.05
CA LEU A 295 21.48 1.24 -2.76
C LEU A 295 22.18 2.32 -1.93
#